data_e40bc7913b1ed7bb44d3f0e83e69ba76
#
_entry.id   e40bc7913b1ed7bb44d3f0e83e69ba76
#
_cell.length_a   1.000
_cell.length_b   1.000
_cell.length_c   1.000
_cell.angle_alpha   90.00
_cell.angle_beta   90.00
_cell.angle_gamma   90.00
#
_symmetry.space_group_name_H-M   'P 1'
#
loop_
_entity.id
_entity.type
_entity.pdbx_description
1 polymer ?
#
loop_
_entity_poly.entity_id
_entity_poly.type
_entity_poly.pdbx_seq_one_letter_code
_entity_poly.pdbx_strand_id
1 'polypeptide(L)'
;MVDIVRKRFGLLGRNIDYSFSKGYFTYKFHSENFAGCTYENFDIPEISSFPEVIKNTSDLKGMNVTIPYKEAVLPFLDKLSRKATLIGAVNTIKITKKGKLKGYNTDYYGFKKSLEPLLQPHHKKALILGTGGASKGVAFALDELG
;
A
#
# COMPACT_ATOMS: atom_id res chain seq x y z
N MET A 1 -21.73 0.14 28.04
CA MET A 1 -21.19 -0.51 26.82
C MET A 1 -20.22 0.48 26.19
N VAL A 2 -18.96 0.09 25.97
CA VAL A 2 -18.01 0.95 25.25
C VAL A 2 -18.39 0.85 23.77
N ASP A 3 -18.77 1.96 23.14
CA ASP A 3 -19.03 2.00 21.70
C ASP A 3 -17.75 1.71 20.94
N ILE A 4 -17.64 0.52 20.37
CA ILE A 4 -16.50 0.12 19.55
C ILE A 4 -16.60 0.83 18.20
N VAL A 5 -15.78 1.85 18.01
CA VAL A 5 -15.70 2.57 16.72
C VAL A 5 -15.12 1.63 15.66
N ARG A 6 -15.91 1.31 14.66
CA ARG A 6 -15.48 0.48 13.52
C ARG A 6 -14.43 1.21 12.68
N LYS A 7 -13.38 0.50 12.32
CA LYS A 7 -12.28 0.97 11.46
C LYS A 7 -11.99 -0.10 10.42
N ARG A 8 -12.29 0.20 9.19
CA ARG A 8 -12.03 -0.70 8.07
C ARG A 8 -10.72 -0.32 7.40
N PHE A 9 -9.96 -1.33 7.05
CA PHE A 9 -8.76 -1.28 6.23
C PHE A 9 -8.92 -2.28 5.08
N GLY A 10 -8.03 -2.26 4.10
CA GLY A 10 -8.09 -3.28 3.07
C GLY A 10 -6.98 -3.21 2.04
N LEU A 11 -7.11 -4.08 1.04
CA LEU A 11 -6.24 -4.17 -0.12
C LEU A 11 -7.02 -3.81 -1.37
N LEU A 12 -6.56 -2.81 -2.11
CA LEU A 12 -7.05 -2.43 -3.43
C LEU A 12 -6.20 -3.12 -4.51
N GLY A 13 -6.84 -3.83 -5.42
CA GLY A 13 -6.17 -4.48 -6.54
C GLY A 13 -7.16 -5.07 -7.52
N ARG A 14 -6.67 -5.92 -8.43
CA ARG A 14 -7.49 -6.70 -9.35
C ARG A 14 -7.05 -8.16 -9.32
N ASN A 15 -8.05 -9.08 -9.23
CA ASN A 15 -7.82 -10.53 -9.09
C ASN A 15 -6.92 -10.84 -7.88
N ILE A 16 -7.27 -10.31 -6.71
CA ILE A 16 -6.40 -10.32 -5.50
C ILE A 16 -6.77 -11.37 -4.47
N ASP A 17 -7.62 -12.34 -4.79
CA ASP A 17 -8.05 -13.38 -3.85
C ASP A 17 -6.91 -14.24 -3.31
N TYR A 18 -5.81 -14.36 -4.08
CA TYR A 18 -4.59 -15.05 -3.67
C TYR A 18 -3.77 -14.30 -2.61
N SER A 19 -4.10 -13.04 -2.32
CA SER A 19 -3.29 -12.21 -1.41
C SER A 19 -3.41 -12.68 0.04
N PHE A 20 -2.27 -12.88 0.67
CA PHE A 20 -2.20 -13.23 2.10
C PHE A 20 -2.58 -12.07 3.03
N SER A 21 -2.64 -10.83 2.54
CA SER A 21 -2.79 -9.62 3.35
C SER A 21 -4.04 -9.65 4.23
N LYS A 22 -5.18 -10.09 3.69
CA LYS A 22 -6.43 -10.18 4.46
C LYS A 22 -6.28 -11.12 5.65
N GLY A 23 -5.73 -12.32 5.45
CA GLY A 23 -5.50 -13.29 6.52
C GLY A 23 -4.52 -12.75 7.56
N TYR A 24 -3.40 -12.18 7.12
CA TYR A 24 -2.38 -11.61 7.98
C TYR A 24 -2.93 -10.48 8.88
N PHE A 25 -3.61 -9.49 8.32
CA PHE A 25 -4.13 -8.37 9.10
C PHE A 25 -5.31 -8.76 9.99
N THR A 26 -6.16 -9.70 9.57
CA THR A 26 -7.23 -10.25 10.41
C THR A 26 -6.63 -10.92 11.64
N TYR A 27 -5.61 -11.77 11.47
CA TYR A 27 -4.89 -12.39 12.58
C TYR A 27 -4.21 -11.32 13.47
N LYS A 28 -3.51 -10.36 12.87
CA LYS A 28 -2.82 -9.28 13.58
C LYS A 28 -3.79 -8.45 14.44
N PHE A 29 -4.91 -8.03 13.89
CA PHE A 29 -5.89 -7.24 14.62
C PHE A 29 -6.48 -8.02 15.80
N HIS A 30 -6.70 -9.33 15.63
CA HIS A 30 -7.16 -10.19 16.71
C HIS A 30 -6.07 -10.36 17.79
N SER A 31 -4.86 -10.74 17.41
CA SER A 31 -3.76 -11.05 18.36
C SER A 31 -3.28 -9.81 19.14
N GLU A 32 -3.37 -8.62 18.54
CA GLU A 32 -2.99 -7.36 19.17
C GLU A 32 -4.17 -6.61 19.82
N ASN A 33 -5.37 -7.25 19.88
CA ASN A 33 -6.59 -6.69 20.49
C ASN A 33 -7.04 -5.35 19.90
N PHE A 34 -6.88 -5.16 18.58
CA PHE A 34 -7.42 -3.99 17.87
C PHE A 34 -8.94 -4.15 17.66
N ALA A 35 -9.72 -3.96 18.72
CA ALA A 35 -11.16 -4.06 18.67
C ALA A 35 -11.78 -3.12 17.62
N GLY A 36 -12.72 -3.65 16.83
CA GLY A 36 -13.42 -2.91 15.78
C GLY A 36 -12.63 -2.70 14.49
N CYS A 37 -11.39 -3.19 14.39
CA CYS A 37 -10.60 -3.14 13.16
C CYS A 37 -10.88 -4.36 12.27
N THR A 38 -11.14 -4.12 10.97
CA THR A 38 -11.32 -5.17 9.95
C THR A 38 -10.43 -4.91 8.75
N TYR A 39 -10.09 -5.98 8.01
CA TYR A 39 -9.33 -5.88 6.77
C TYR A 39 -10.03 -6.67 5.66
N GLU A 40 -10.25 -6.02 4.51
CA GLU A 40 -11.03 -6.58 3.40
C GLU A 40 -10.27 -6.43 2.07
N ASN A 41 -10.65 -7.23 1.07
CA ASN A 41 -10.19 -7.05 -0.30
C ASN A 41 -11.19 -6.16 -1.04
N PHE A 42 -10.67 -5.09 -1.64
CA PHE A 42 -11.37 -4.24 -2.61
C PHE A 42 -10.87 -4.64 -4.01
N ASP A 43 -11.42 -5.74 -4.50
CA ASP A 43 -11.13 -6.28 -5.83
C ASP A 43 -12.01 -5.55 -6.85
N ILE A 44 -11.39 -4.70 -7.67
CA ILE A 44 -12.08 -3.92 -8.69
C ILE A 44 -11.52 -4.20 -10.08
N PRO A 45 -12.36 -4.32 -11.11
CA PRO A 45 -11.92 -4.61 -12.46
C PRO A 45 -11.14 -3.45 -13.10
N GLU A 46 -11.48 -2.21 -12.72
CA GLU A 46 -10.88 -0.99 -13.25
C GLU A 46 -10.70 0.08 -12.16
N ILE A 47 -9.64 0.86 -12.26
CA ILE A 47 -9.33 1.91 -11.27
C ILE A 47 -10.38 3.03 -11.24
N SER A 48 -11.14 3.23 -12.30
CA SER A 48 -12.27 4.15 -12.39
C SER A 48 -13.34 3.91 -11.32
N SER A 49 -13.45 2.67 -10.81
CA SER A 49 -14.36 2.31 -9.71
C SER A 49 -13.85 2.70 -8.33
N PHE A 50 -12.59 3.13 -8.18
CA PHE A 50 -11.98 3.49 -6.90
C PHE A 50 -12.74 4.59 -6.14
N PRO A 51 -13.21 5.70 -6.77
CA PRO A 51 -14.00 6.72 -6.08
C PRO A 51 -15.28 6.17 -5.43
N GLU A 52 -15.93 5.19 -6.05
CA GLU A 52 -17.12 4.54 -5.49
C GLU A 52 -16.78 3.70 -4.26
N VAL A 53 -15.65 3.00 -4.26
CA VAL A 53 -15.15 2.27 -3.09
C VAL A 53 -15.00 3.23 -1.90
N ILE A 54 -14.37 4.38 -2.11
CA ILE A 54 -14.21 5.40 -1.07
C ILE A 54 -15.55 5.93 -0.57
N LYS A 55 -16.48 6.25 -1.48
CA LYS A 55 -17.80 6.80 -1.17
C LYS A 55 -18.65 5.81 -0.37
N ASN A 56 -18.62 4.54 -0.75
CA ASN A 56 -19.49 3.50 -0.19
C ASN A 56 -18.92 2.85 1.09
N THR A 57 -17.72 3.23 1.53
CA THR A 57 -17.04 2.66 2.70
C THR A 57 -16.70 3.74 3.73
N SER A 58 -17.72 4.24 4.42
CA SER A 58 -17.61 5.40 5.34
C SER A 58 -16.70 5.18 6.54
N ASP A 59 -16.51 3.95 6.98
CA ASP A 59 -15.65 3.54 8.09
C ASP A 59 -14.20 3.21 7.66
N LEU A 60 -13.87 3.35 6.36
CA LEU A 60 -12.53 3.13 5.82
C LEU A 60 -11.53 4.15 6.38
N LYS A 61 -10.39 3.66 6.88
CA LYS A 61 -9.32 4.49 7.46
C LYS A 61 -8.04 4.48 6.64
N GLY A 62 -7.88 3.50 5.79
CA GLY A 62 -6.76 3.38 4.87
C GLY A 62 -6.76 2.05 4.15
N MET A 63 -5.91 1.93 3.15
CA MET A 63 -5.76 0.69 2.40
C MET A 63 -4.36 0.54 1.81
N ASN A 64 -3.98 -0.69 1.60
CA ASN A 64 -2.86 -1.00 0.74
C ASN A 64 -3.31 -1.00 -0.72
N VAL A 65 -2.38 -0.77 -1.62
CA VAL A 65 -2.59 -0.83 -3.07
C VAL A 65 -1.60 -1.82 -3.67
N THR A 66 -2.12 -2.75 -4.48
CA THR A 66 -1.31 -3.73 -5.17
C THR A 66 -1.54 -3.66 -6.69
N ILE A 67 -1.06 -4.65 -7.41
CA ILE A 67 -1.21 -4.75 -8.87
C ILE A 67 -2.70 -4.75 -9.27
N PRO A 68 -3.02 -4.07 -10.38
CA PRO A 68 -2.17 -3.25 -11.25
C PRO A 68 -2.19 -1.76 -10.88
N TYR A 69 -2.68 -1.37 -9.71
CA TYR A 69 -3.14 -0.01 -9.43
C TYR A 69 -2.14 0.90 -8.71
N LYS A 70 -0.92 0.45 -8.39
CA LYS A 70 0.08 1.27 -7.65
C LYS A 70 0.43 2.60 -8.32
N GLU A 71 0.34 2.67 -9.65
CA GLU A 71 0.53 3.89 -10.44
C GLU A 71 -0.81 4.52 -10.84
N ALA A 72 -1.74 3.71 -11.30
CA ALA A 72 -3.04 4.17 -11.77
C ALA A 72 -3.89 4.89 -10.71
N VAL A 73 -3.62 4.65 -9.42
CA VAL A 73 -4.34 5.30 -8.31
C VAL A 73 -3.89 6.75 -8.06
N LEU A 74 -2.72 7.16 -8.56
CA LEU A 74 -2.13 8.47 -8.28
C LEU A 74 -3.07 9.65 -8.56
N PRO A 75 -3.79 9.72 -9.71
CA PRO A 75 -4.69 10.84 -10.03
C PRO A 75 -5.87 11.00 -9.07
N PHE A 76 -6.19 9.96 -8.31
CA PHE A 76 -7.31 9.97 -7.36
C PHE A 76 -6.93 10.43 -5.95
N LEU A 77 -5.65 10.71 -5.70
CA LEU A 77 -5.13 11.06 -4.38
C LEU A 77 -4.98 12.57 -4.22
N ASP A 78 -5.42 13.10 -3.08
CA ASP A 78 -5.30 14.52 -2.76
C ASP A 78 -3.85 14.95 -2.51
N LYS A 79 -3.01 14.05 -1.99
CA LYS A 79 -1.61 14.36 -1.66
C LYS A 79 -0.75 13.09 -1.69
N LEU A 80 0.50 13.25 -2.08
CA LEU A 80 1.52 12.21 -2.00
C LEU A 80 2.57 12.57 -0.94
N SER A 81 3.17 11.57 -0.32
CA SER A 81 4.41 11.75 0.43
C SER A 81 5.56 12.06 -0.54
N ARG A 82 6.60 12.76 -0.06
CA ARG A 82 7.78 13.08 -0.89
C ARG A 82 8.36 11.83 -1.58
N LYS A 83 8.47 10.72 -0.86
CA LYS A 83 9.01 9.47 -1.42
C LYS A 83 8.08 8.87 -2.47
N ALA A 84 6.77 8.84 -2.22
CA ALA A 84 5.80 8.36 -3.21
C ALA A 84 5.81 9.21 -4.50
N THR A 85 6.01 10.52 -4.38
CA THR A 85 6.16 11.41 -5.54
C THR A 85 7.42 11.07 -6.35
N LEU A 86 8.55 10.89 -5.70
CA LEU A 86 9.82 10.55 -6.38
C LEU A 86 9.76 9.16 -7.03
N ILE A 87 9.13 8.19 -6.38
CA ILE A 87 8.98 6.82 -6.89
C ILE A 87 7.96 6.76 -8.04
N GLY A 88 6.93 7.62 -8.01
CA GLY A 88 5.83 7.57 -8.98
C GLY A 88 4.90 6.37 -8.79
N ALA A 89 4.80 5.83 -7.58
CA ALA A 89 3.91 4.72 -7.25
C ALA A 89 3.52 4.75 -5.77
N VAL A 90 2.30 4.28 -5.47
CA VAL A 90 1.71 4.21 -4.13
C VAL A 90 1.33 2.77 -3.82
N ASN A 91 1.70 2.28 -2.64
CA ASN A 91 1.23 1.00 -2.11
C ASN A 91 0.40 1.15 -0.83
N THR A 92 0.26 2.36 -0.29
CA THR A 92 -0.47 2.62 0.94
C THR A 92 -1.19 3.97 0.85
N ILE A 93 -2.49 3.96 1.13
CA ILE A 93 -3.33 5.16 1.19
C ILE A 93 -3.83 5.33 2.62
N LYS A 94 -3.62 6.50 3.19
CA LYS A 94 -4.21 6.92 4.46
C LYS A 94 -5.37 7.86 4.21
N ILE A 95 -6.52 7.59 4.83
CA ILE A 95 -7.65 8.51 4.85
C ILE A 95 -7.55 9.36 6.10
N THR A 96 -7.43 10.67 5.93
CA THR A 96 -7.30 11.61 7.03
C THR A 96 -8.66 11.83 7.73
N LYS A 97 -8.66 12.45 8.92
CA LYS A 97 -9.90 12.84 9.62
C LYS A 97 -10.80 13.76 8.80
N LYS A 98 -10.24 14.49 7.82
CA LYS A 98 -10.96 15.38 6.90
C LYS A 98 -11.38 14.68 5.60
N GLY A 99 -11.30 13.35 5.51
CA GLY A 99 -11.64 12.58 4.32
C GLY A 99 -10.62 12.65 3.18
N LYS A 100 -9.47 13.34 3.37
CA LYS A 100 -8.45 13.46 2.32
C LYS A 100 -7.61 12.20 2.17
N LEU A 101 -7.34 11.82 0.93
CA LEU A 101 -6.57 10.65 0.55
C LEU A 101 -5.09 11.00 0.41
N LYS A 102 -4.24 10.43 1.25
CA LYS A 102 -2.79 10.65 1.20
C LYS A 102 -2.06 9.37 0.87
N GLY A 103 -1.29 9.39 -0.24
CA GLY A 103 -0.54 8.26 -0.75
C GLY A 103 0.89 8.19 -0.22
N TYR A 104 1.33 6.95 0.03
CA TYR A 104 2.67 6.61 0.48
C TYR A 104 3.19 5.42 -0.32
N ASN A 105 4.51 5.27 -0.34
CA ASN A 105 5.15 4.03 -0.77
C ASN A 105 5.99 3.51 0.40
N THR A 106 5.70 2.31 0.85
CA THR A 106 6.43 1.61 1.91
C THR A 106 7.25 0.43 1.35
N ASP A 107 7.01 0.05 0.10
CA ASP A 107 7.72 -1.07 -0.55
C ASP A 107 9.21 -0.78 -0.65
N TYR A 108 9.59 0.43 -1.07
CA TYR A 108 11.00 0.81 -1.18
C TYR A 108 11.74 0.68 0.16
N TYR A 109 11.08 1.08 1.25
CA TYR A 109 11.68 1.01 2.58
C TYR A 109 11.85 -0.44 3.05
N GLY A 110 10.79 -1.25 2.89
CA GLY A 110 10.83 -2.67 3.22
C GLY A 110 11.91 -3.40 2.43
N PHE A 111 11.98 -3.18 1.11
CA PHE A 111 13.00 -3.76 0.25
C PHE A 111 14.41 -3.31 0.65
N LYS A 112 14.61 -1.99 0.84
CA LYS A 112 15.88 -1.44 1.28
C LYS A 112 16.36 -2.10 2.57
N LYS A 113 15.49 -2.19 3.58
CA LYS A 113 15.84 -2.77 4.89
C LYS A 113 16.11 -4.27 4.83
N SER A 114 15.45 -5.01 3.95
CA SER A 114 15.71 -6.44 3.75
C SER A 114 17.00 -6.71 2.99
N LEU A 115 17.38 -5.81 2.08
CA LEU A 115 18.57 -5.98 1.25
C LEU A 115 19.85 -5.48 1.96
N GLU A 116 19.76 -4.37 2.70
CA GLU A 116 20.89 -3.69 3.33
C GLU A 116 21.87 -4.62 4.07
N PRO A 117 21.43 -5.58 4.91
CA PRO A 117 22.33 -6.51 5.61
C PRO A 117 22.97 -7.58 4.71
N LEU A 118 22.50 -7.75 3.48
CA LEU A 118 22.99 -8.75 2.52
C LEU A 118 23.99 -8.16 1.52
N LEU A 119 24.11 -6.83 1.48
CA LEU A 119 24.99 -6.15 0.54
C LEU A 119 26.48 -6.37 0.91
N GLN A 120 27.29 -6.56 -0.14
CA GLN A 120 28.74 -6.68 -0.07
C GLN A 120 29.42 -5.62 -0.92
N PRO A 121 30.67 -5.23 -0.65
CA PRO A 121 31.37 -4.17 -1.41
C PRO A 121 31.47 -4.40 -2.92
N HIS A 122 31.37 -5.66 -3.36
CA HIS A 122 31.43 -6.03 -4.78
C HIS A 122 30.08 -5.95 -5.50
N HIS A 123 28.97 -5.78 -4.79
CA HIS A 123 27.64 -5.62 -5.37
C HIS A 123 27.49 -4.21 -5.95
N LYS A 124 27.85 -4.02 -7.23
CA LYS A 124 27.85 -2.72 -7.92
C LYS A 124 26.82 -2.61 -9.03
N LYS A 125 26.10 -3.69 -9.34
CA LYS A 125 25.12 -3.73 -10.41
C LYS A 125 23.90 -4.51 -9.96
N ALA A 126 22.72 -4.07 -10.40
CA ALA A 126 21.46 -4.76 -10.17
C ALA A 126 20.67 -4.90 -11.47
N LEU A 127 19.96 -5.99 -11.62
CA LEU A 127 19.00 -6.22 -12.72
C LEU A 127 17.60 -6.26 -12.14
N ILE A 128 16.71 -5.42 -12.65
CA ILE A 128 15.29 -5.38 -12.26
C ILE A 128 14.46 -5.96 -13.41
N LEU A 129 13.75 -7.06 -13.14
CA LEU A 129 12.85 -7.68 -14.11
C LEU A 129 11.43 -7.14 -13.89
N GLY A 130 11.03 -6.19 -14.74
CA GLY A 130 9.71 -5.55 -14.73
C GLY A 130 9.79 -4.02 -14.71
N THR A 131 8.66 -3.37 -15.02
CA THR A 131 8.55 -1.90 -15.17
C THR A 131 7.41 -1.27 -14.39
N GLY A 132 6.68 -2.05 -13.59
CA GLY A 132 5.52 -1.57 -12.82
C GLY A 132 5.89 -0.86 -11.52
N GLY A 133 4.89 -0.44 -10.75
CA GLY A 133 5.07 0.34 -9.54
C GLY A 133 5.96 -0.31 -8.47
N ALA A 134 6.04 -1.66 -8.41
CA ALA A 134 6.96 -2.35 -7.52
C ALA A 134 8.41 -2.15 -7.95
N SER A 135 8.69 -2.29 -9.27
CA SER A 135 10.02 -2.07 -9.85
C SER A 135 10.55 -0.67 -9.61
N LYS A 136 9.68 0.34 -9.67
CA LYS A 136 10.02 1.74 -9.35
C LYS A 136 10.46 1.90 -7.89
N GLY A 137 9.76 1.24 -6.96
CA GLY A 137 10.14 1.23 -5.54
C GLY A 137 11.48 0.55 -5.30
N VAL A 138 11.75 -0.59 -5.99
CA VAL A 138 13.03 -1.30 -5.94
C VAL A 138 14.16 -0.43 -6.51
N ALA A 139 13.97 0.17 -7.68
CA ALA A 139 14.96 1.05 -8.30
C ALA A 139 15.32 2.22 -7.38
N PHE A 140 14.32 2.86 -6.79
CA PHE A 140 14.53 3.95 -5.84
C PHE A 140 15.30 3.50 -4.58
N ALA A 141 15.00 2.31 -4.07
CA ALA A 141 15.72 1.76 -2.90
C ALA A 141 17.18 1.43 -3.22
N LEU A 142 17.46 0.90 -4.42
CA LEU A 142 18.83 0.63 -4.87
C LEU A 142 19.63 1.93 -5.05
N ASP A 143 19.03 2.97 -5.62
CA ASP A 143 19.64 4.30 -5.75
C ASP A 143 20.01 4.90 -4.38
N GLU A 144 19.15 4.76 -3.37
CA GLU A 144 19.45 5.19 -1.99
C GLU A 144 20.56 4.36 -1.30
N LEU A 145 20.84 3.16 -1.79
CA LEU A 145 21.89 2.30 -1.25
C LEU A 145 23.26 2.51 -1.89
N GLY A 146 23.32 3.22 -3.03
CA GLY A 146 24.55 3.49 -3.80
C GLY A 146 24.91 2.32 -4.69
#